data_7ee72aa8461f8e2c7169ba9e0cc69e15
#
_entry.id   7ee72aa8461f8e2c7169ba9e0cc69e15
#
_cell.length_a   1.000
_cell.length_b   1.000
_cell.length_c   1.000
_cell.angle_alpha   90.00
_cell.angle_beta   90.00
_cell.angle_gamma   90.00
#
_symmetry.space_group_name_H-M   'P 1'
#
loop_
_entity.id
_entity.type
_entity.pdbx_description
1 polymer ?
#
loop_
_entity_poly.entity_id
_entity_poly.type
_entity_poly.pdbx_seq_one_letter_code
_entity_poly.pdbx_strand_id
1 'polypeptide(L)'
;MNTKVTYLVSIFIGTPTEQHAKIKDIAARVSDGDYEFLHLHKMGAFLVLNSDKNANALTSAFVPATTSEDRLFVCEMGQDWQAHGLNKATFWLQNHQVVKAQAPAAKKGNPFADF
;
A
#
# COMPACT_ATOMS: atom_id res chain seq x y z
N MET A 1 -2.78 -5.24 -21.24
CA MET A 1 -1.52 -5.26 -20.49
C MET A 1 -1.75 -4.72 -19.09
N ASN A 2 -1.37 -5.50 -18.11
CA ASN A 2 -1.57 -5.09 -16.72
C ASN A 2 -0.44 -4.17 -16.27
N THR A 3 -0.83 -3.06 -15.71
CA THR A 3 0.12 -2.12 -15.16
C THR A 3 -0.03 -2.15 -13.65
N LYS A 4 1.03 -2.52 -12.97
CA LYS A 4 1.01 -2.55 -11.51
C LYS A 4 1.24 -1.15 -10.96
N VAL A 5 0.66 -0.91 -9.81
CA VAL A 5 0.78 0.35 -9.10
C VAL A 5 1.10 0.04 -7.66
N THR A 6 1.88 0.90 -7.03
CA THR A 6 2.23 0.73 -5.62
C THR A 6 1.14 1.34 -4.76
N TYR A 7 0.68 0.58 -3.78
CA TYR A 7 -0.37 1.01 -2.86
C TYR A 7 0.10 0.94 -1.42
N LEU A 8 -0.43 1.85 -0.64
CA LEU A 8 -0.32 1.82 0.81
C LEU A 8 -1.64 1.29 1.35
N VAL A 9 -1.56 0.26 2.18
CA VAL A 9 -2.74 -0.28 2.86
C VAL A 9 -2.50 -0.14 4.36
N SER A 10 -3.38 0.59 5.01
CA SER A 10 -3.29 0.83 6.45
C SER A 10 -4.53 0.25 7.11
N ILE A 11 -4.34 -0.64 8.06
CA ILE A 11 -5.42 -1.35 8.72
C ILE A 11 -5.28 -1.25 10.23
N PHE A 12 -6.36 -0.80 10.89
CA PHE A 12 -6.43 -0.78 12.34
C PHE A 12 -7.37 -1.91 12.76
N ILE A 13 -6.84 -2.87 13.49
CA ILE A 13 -7.54 -4.12 13.80
C ILE A 13 -7.54 -4.40 15.30
N GLY A 14 -8.61 -5.04 15.75
CA GLY A 14 -8.80 -5.33 17.17
C GLY A 14 -8.26 -6.66 17.64
N THR A 15 -8.10 -7.65 16.73
CA THR A 15 -7.60 -8.97 17.08
C THR A 15 -6.43 -9.33 16.18
N PRO A 16 -5.25 -8.78 16.48
CA PRO A 16 -4.12 -8.79 15.54
C PRO A 16 -3.67 -10.17 15.07
N THR A 17 -3.53 -11.11 16.00
CA THR A 17 -2.85 -12.36 15.64
C THR A 17 -3.53 -13.13 14.53
N GLU A 18 -4.84 -13.34 14.65
CA GLU A 18 -5.59 -14.08 13.64
C GLU A 18 -5.74 -13.29 12.35
N GLN A 19 -6.00 -11.98 12.51
CA GLN A 19 -6.24 -11.13 11.36
C GLN A 19 -4.98 -10.92 10.54
N HIS A 20 -3.81 -10.87 11.19
CA HIS A 20 -2.55 -10.69 10.48
C HIS A 20 -2.31 -11.80 9.46
N ALA A 21 -2.62 -13.04 9.82
CA ALA A 21 -2.45 -14.16 8.90
C ALA A 21 -3.34 -14.00 7.68
N LYS A 22 -4.59 -13.60 7.90
CA LYS A 22 -5.54 -13.38 6.80
C LYS A 22 -5.11 -12.22 5.91
N ILE A 23 -4.65 -11.14 6.54
CA ILE A 23 -4.19 -9.96 5.80
C ILE A 23 -3.00 -10.30 4.93
N LYS A 24 -2.03 -11.04 5.46
CA LYS A 24 -0.86 -11.45 4.69
C LYS A 24 -1.24 -12.35 3.51
N ASP A 25 -2.20 -13.24 3.74
CA ASP A 25 -2.66 -14.13 2.69
C ASP A 25 -3.31 -13.36 1.55
N ILE A 26 -4.15 -12.39 1.90
CA ILE A 26 -4.79 -11.54 0.90
C ILE A 26 -3.74 -10.70 0.18
N ALA A 27 -2.80 -10.13 0.93
CA ALA A 27 -1.75 -9.31 0.35
C ALA A 27 -0.93 -10.10 -0.67
N ALA A 28 -0.57 -11.32 -0.33
CA ALA A 28 0.18 -12.18 -1.24
C ALA A 28 -0.60 -12.45 -2.51
N ARG A 29 -1.91 -12.67 -2.37
CA ARG A 29 -2.76 -13.01 -3.50
C ARG A 29 -2.95 -11.83 -4.45
N VAL A 30 -3.21 -10.63 -3.91
CA VAL A 30 -3.50 -9.46 -4.76
C VAL A 30 -2.24 -8.83 -5.36
N SER A 31 -1.08 -9.16 -4.82
CA SER A 31 0.20 -8.57 -5.26
C SER A 31 1.11 -9.59 -5.95
N ASP A 32 0.68 -10.85 -6.05
CA ASP A 32 1.52 -11.95 -6.53
C ASP A 32 2.80 -12.05 -5.69
N GLY A 33 2.67 -11.85 -4.39
CA GLY A 33 3.79 -11.95 -3.47
C GLY A 33 4.64 -10.68 -3.37
N ASP A 34 4.31 -9.64 -4.10
CA ASP A 34 5.12 -8.43 -4.12
C ASP A 34 4.59 -7.41 -3.11
N TYR A 35 4.85 -7.68 -1.85
CA TYR A 35 4.40 -6.82 -0.76
C TYR A 35 5.35 -6.88 0.41
N GLU A 36 5.24 -5.88 1.29
CA GLU A 36 5.94 -5.88 2.57
C GLU A 36 4.92 -5.59 3.66
N PHE A 37 4.87 -6.44 4.67
CA PHE A 37 3.96 -6.32 5.79
C PHE A 37 4.70 -5.80 7.01
N LEU A 38 4.17 -4.76 7.63
CA LEU A 38 4.75 -4.18 8.82
C LEU A 38 3.74 -4.21 9.94
N HIS A 39 4.21 -4.57 11.09
CA HIS A 39 3.40 -4.60 12.29
C HIS A 39 3.61 -3.31 13.06
N LEU A 40 2.67 -2.39 12.95
CA LEU A 40 2.73 -1.12 13.67
C LEU A 40 1.97 -1.28 14.97
N HIS A 41 2.66 -1.45 16.07
CA HIS A 41 2.00 -1.56 17.37
C HIS A 41 0.97 -2.68 17.40
N LYS A 42 0.22 -2.72 18.50
CA LYS A 42 -0.73 -3.80 18.75
C LYS A 42 -1.98 -3.71 17.90
N MET A 43 -2.33 -2.52 17.45
CA MET A 43 -3.62 -2.27 16.82
C MET A 43 -3.55 -1.92 15.36
N GLY A 44 -2.39 -2.03 14.75
CA GLY A 44 -2.27 -1.59 13.38
C GLY A 44 -1.39 -2.47 12.54
N ALA A 45 -1.72 -2.53 11.27
CA ALA A 45 -0.91 -3.16 10.25
C ALA A 45 -0.70 -2.15 9.15
N PHE A 46 0.45 -2.20 8.54
CA PHE A 46 0.84 -1.29 7.49
C PHE A 46 1.47 -2.14 6.40
N LEU A 47 0.94 -2.02 5.21
CA LEU A 47 1.43 -2.78 4.07
C LEU A 47 1.77 -1.84 2.93
N VAL A 48 2.79 -2.21 2.19
CA VAL A 48 3.02 -1.62 0.88
C VAL A 48 3.01 -2.78 -0.11
N LEU A 49 2.38 -2.60 -1.25
CA LEU A 49 2.29 -3.68 -2.22
C LEU A 49 2.15 -3.14 -3.64
N ASN A 50 2.49 -3.97 -4.59
CA ASN A 50 2.30 -3.67 -6.00
C ASN A 50 1.18 -4.54 -6.53
N SER A 51 0.21 -3.94 -7.22
CA SER A 51 -0.94 -4.68 -7.72
C SER A 51 -1.47 -4.04 -9.00
N ASP A 52 -2.08 -4.85 -9.84
CA ASP A 52 -2.78 -4.37 -11.02
C ASP A 52 -4.24 -4.04 -10.72
N LYS A 53 -4.68 -4.23 -9.49
CA LYS A 53 -6.04 -3.90 -9.07
C LYS A 53 -6.11 -2.44 -8.64
N ASN A 54 -7.30 -1.86 -8.70
CA ASN A 54 -7.46 -0.49 -8.22
C ASN A 54 -7.77 -0.48 -6.72
N ALA A 55 -7.82 0.71 -6.14
CA ALA A 55 -8.01 0.85 -4.70
C ALA A 55 -9.34 0.26 -4.22
N ASN A 56 -10.39 0.40 -5.03
CA ASN A 56 -11.69 -0.15 -4.68
C ASN A 56 -11.65 -1.68 -4.61
N ALA A 57 -11.02 -2.30 -5.60
CA ALA A 57 -10.89 -3.76 -5.63
C ALA A 57 -10.03 -4.26 -4.48
N LEU A 58 -8.95 -3.54 -4.15
CA LEU A 58 -8.09 -3.91 -3.03
C LEU A 58 -8.83 -3.79 -1.71
N THR A 59 -9.59 -2.72 -1.52
CA THR A 59 -10.41 -2.55 -0.32
C THR A 59 -11.36 -3.72 -0.16
N SER A 60 -12.07 -4.06 -1.23
CA SER A 60 -13.00 -5.19 -1.19
C SER A 60 -12.30 -6.51 -0.86
N ALA A 61 -11.07 -6.67 -1.35
CA ALA A 61 -10.31 -7.89 -1.09
C ALA A 61 -9.93 -8.02 0.38
N PHE A 62 -9.59 -6.90 1.04
CA PHE A 62 -9.15 -6.92 2.44
C PHE A 62 -10.30 -6.91 3.45
N VAL A 63 -11.49 -6.47 3.06
CA VAL A 63 -12.63 -6.39 3.98
C VAL A 63 -12.91 -7.70 4.72
N PRO A 64 -12.83 -8.89 4.08
CA PRO A 64 -13.09 -10.14 4.81
C PRO A 64 -12.12 -10.41 5.96
N ALA A 65 -10.97 -9.74 5.98
CA ALA A 65 -10.00 -9.89 7.07
C ALA A 65 -10.27 -8.90 8.21
N THR A 66 -11.33 -8.11 8.11
CA THR A 66 -11.66 -7.09 9.10
C THR A 66 -13.01 -7.36 9.75
N THR A 67 -13.27 -6.65 10.85
CA THR A 67 -14.57 -6.67 11.52
C THR A 67 -15.19 -5.29 11.41
N SER A 68 -16.43 -5.15 11.91
CA SER A 68 -17.08 -3.85 11.89
C SER A 68 -16.38 -2.78 12.72
N GLU A 69 -15.53 -3.20 13.66
CA GLU A 69 -14.79 -2.29 14.51
C GLU A 69 -13.47 -1.82 13.89
N ASP A 70 -13.06 -2.46 12.82
CA ASP A 70 -11.78 -2.19 12.20
C ASP A 70 -11.87 -1.06 11.19
N ARG A 71 -10.71 -0.50 10.86
CA ARG A 71 -10.62 0.60 9.88
C ARG A 71 -9.59 0.23 8.85
N LEU A 72 -9.91 0.50 7.60
CA LEU A 72 -9.09 0.15 6.46
C LEU A 72 -8.97 1.34 5.53
N PHE A 73 -7.75 1.63 5.11
CA PHE A 73 -7.49 2.72 4.18
C PHE A 73 -6.51 2.26 3.13
N VAL A 74 -6.87 2.44 1.86
CA VAL A 74 -6.03 2.05 0.73
C VAL A 74 -5.84 3.27 -0.16
N CYS A 75 -4.58 3.58 -0.47
CA CYS A 75 -4.32 4.67 -1.40
C CYS A 75 -3.12 4.34 -2.29
N GLU A 76 -3.13 4.92 -3.46
CA GLU A 76 -2.02 4.78 -4.38
C GLU A 76 -0.86 5.64 -3.88
N MET A 77 0.36 5.10 -3.94
CA MET A 77 1.55 5.85 -3.52
C MET A 77 2.24 6.47 -4.73
N GLY A 78 2.49 7.76 -4.64
CA GLY A 78 3.31 8.45 -5.62
C GLY A 78 4.78 8.39 -5.23
N GLN A 79 5.57 9.25 -5.84
CA GLN A 79 7.01 9.29 -5.61
C GLN A 79 7.40 10.13 -4.40
N ASP A 80 6.50 10.99 -3.97
CA ASP A 80 6.81 11.92 -2.89
C ASP A 80 6.28 11.34 -1.56
N TRP A 81 7.16 10.61 -0.89
CA TRP A 81 6.84 10.03 0.41
C TRP A 81 8.08 10.06 1.27
N GLN A 82 7.87 9.99 2.57
CA GLN A 82 8.94 9.93 3.54
C GLN A 82 8.48 9.12 4.74
N ALA A 83 9.39 8.38 5.34
CA ALA A 83 9.07 7.56 6.49
C ALA A 83 10.14 7.73 7.57
N HIS A 84 9.71 7.56 8.80
CA HIS A 84 10.59 7.60 9.95
C HIS A 84 10.24 6.40 10.84
N GLY A 85 11.23 5.58 11.12
CA GLY A 85 11.00 4.40 11.96
C GLY A 85 10.36 3.22 11.24
N LEU A 86 10.26 3.29 9.92
CA LEU A 86 9.67 2.22 9.12
C LEU A 86 10.72 1.69 8.14
N ASN A 87 11.78 1.10 8.69
CA ASN A 87 12.93 0.72 7.87
C ASN A 87 12.62 -0.33 6.82
N LYS A 88 11.79 -1.32 7.15
CA LYS A 88 11.42 -2.34 6.20
C LYS A 88 10.64 -1.76 5.03
N ALA A 89 9.67 -0.90 5.32
CA ALA A 89 8.88 -0.27 4.27
C ALA A 89 9.74 0.62 3.39
N THR A 90 10.63 1.38 4.01
CA THR A 90 11.53 2.26 3.28
C THR A 90 12.41 1.45 2.33
N PHE A 91 13.02 0.37 2.83
CA PHE A 91 13.86 -0.48 2.02
C PHE A 91 13.07 -1.11 0.87
N TRP A 92 11.88 -1.64 1.17
CA TRP A 92 11.05 -2.26 0.14
C TRP A 92 10.65 -1.25 -0.93
N LEU A 93 10.21 -0.07 -0.51
CA LEU A 93 9.78 0.97 -1.45
C LEU A 93 10.92 1.41 -2.36
N GLN A 94 12.12 1.55 -1.81
CA GLN A 94 13.28 1.95 -2.60
C GLN A 94 13.63 0.92 -3.68
N ASN A 95 13.30 -0.34 -3.46
CA ASN A 95 13.69 -1.42 -4.36
C ASN A 95 12.54 -1.99 -5.19
N HIS A 96 11.30 -1.75 -4.79
CA HIS A 96 10.15 -2.40 -5.44
C HIS A 96 9.07 -1.43 -5.91
N GLN A 97 9.12 -0.18 -5.50
CA GLN A 97 8.06 0.74 -5.86
C GLN A 97 7.96 0.90 -7.38
N VAL A 98 6.73 0.75 -7.88
CA VAL A 98 6.45 0.92 -9.29
C VAL A 98 6.37 2.41 -9.60
N VAL A 99 7.18 2.87 -10.53
CA VAL A 99 7.14 4.24 -10.97
C VAL A 99 6.08 4.35 -12.05
N LYS A 100 4.98 5.02 -11.73
CA LYS A 100 3.91 5.22 -12.69
C LYS A 100 4.37 6.19 -13.74
N ALA A 101 4.15 5.85 -15.01
CA ALA A 101 4.53 6.73 -16.10
C ALA A 101 3.84 8.09 -15.93
N GLN A 102 4.62 9.14 -15.97
CA GLN A 102 4.11 10.49 -15.82
C GLN A 102 3.87 11.10 -17.19
N ALA A 103 2.81 11.89 -17.28
CA ALA A 103 2.67 12.73 -18.45
C ALA A 103 3.85 13.69 -18.46
N PRO A 104 4.51 13.83 -19.58
CA PRO A 104 5.63 14.76 -19.62
C PRO A 104 5.14 16.12 -19.23
N ALA A 105 5.70 16.60 -18.38
CA ALA A 105 5.39 17.74 -17.88
C ALA A 105 4.69 18.17 -16.89
N ALA A 106 4.48 17.92 -16.98
CA ALA A 106 4.01 18.16 -16.16
C ALA A 106 4.62 18.50 -15.10
N LYS A 107 4.85 18.65 -15.57
CA LYS A 107 5.10 18.74 -14.92
C LYS A 107 5.61 19.41 -14.30
N LYS A 108 5.69 19.72 -14.37
CA LYS A 108 5.99 20.09 -13.96
C LYS A 108 6.26 20.83 -13.78
N GLY A 109 6.04 21.23 -14.06
CA GLY A 109 6.11 21.74 -14.03
C GLY A 109 5.99 22.43 -13.77
N ASN A 110 5.97 23.01 -13.90
CA ASN A 110 5.79 23.56 -13.77
C ASN A 110 5.51 24.10 -13.25
N PRO A 111 5.37 24.40 -13.26
CA PRO A 111 5.22 24.91 -12.83
C PRO A 111 4.92 25.39 -12.17
N PHE A 112 4.90 25.68 -12.03
CA PHE A 112 4.88 25.71 -11.62
C PHE A 112 5.32 25.60 -11.53
N ALA A 113 5.71 25.82 -12.10
CA ALA A 113 6.08 25.52 -12.33
C ALA A 113 6.35 25.54 -12.10
N ASP A 114 6.51 26.00 -11.92
CA ASP A 114 6.60 25.97 -11.87
C ASP A 114 6.34 26.17 -11.32
N PHE A 115 6.13 26.53 -11.03
CA PHE A 115 5.84 26.53 -10.72
C PHE A 115 5.74 26.60 -10.51
#